data_f02d4d0f619dcbc81d8eba8b00a44c00
#
_entry.id   f02d4d0f619dcbc81d8eba8b00a44c00
#
_cell.length_a   1.000
_cell.length_b   1.000
_cell.length_c   1.000
_cell.angle_alpha   90.00
_cell.angle_beta   90.00
_cell.angle_gamma   90.00
#
_symmetry.space_group_name_H-M   'P 1'
#
loop_
_entity.id
_entity.type
_entity.pdbx_description
1 polymer ?
#
loop_
_entity_poly.entity_id
_entity_poly.type
_entity_poly.pdbx_seq_one_letter_code
_entity_poly.pdbx_strand_id
1 'polypeptide(L)'
;MKKHDFGAWFLLCELLFLFAPGVSAMAEETEPLFAFAAQAEEVRPGGSFAVTCTPARGDIGAFVLFADFDAEVIATAKAELPESVKSRHVYTSQQDGRFALVYTAKDGGALTEPFTLVFRTERGAEFDAVTVSFSVTDAANAVGHELIDTVQTTEKTFTYVKEPEISAALLSLIPPTGTLSPSFDPERFQYSLSVPFSVTSLVFDAQPAEDCAVRVNRKNLGAGGSTVDFEFTVTSESGETAVYTVAVTRETKPVTAVAGKTG
;
A
#
# COMPACT_ATOMS: atom_id res chain seq x y z
N MET A 1 46.73 29.31 -50.89
CA MET A 1 48.02 30.05 -50.74
C MET A 1 48.21 30.46 -49.29
N LYS A 2 49.40 30.05 -48.75
CA LYS A 2 50.10 30.45 -47.50
C LYS A 2 49.37 30.23 -46.17
N LYS A 3 49.77 29.19 -45.54
CA LYS A 3 50.53 28.91 -44.31
C LYS A 3 51.05 30.16 -43.59
N HIS A 4 50.82 30.19 -42.24
CA HIS A 4 51.89 30.52 -41.31
C HIS A 4 51.55 29.99 -39.90
N ASP A 5 52.34 29.05 -39.44
CA ASP A 5 52.60 28.68 -38.05
C ASP A 5 53.31 29.85 -37.35
N PHE A 6 53.20 29.85 -36.03
CA PHE A 6 54.18 30.32 -35.03
C PHE A 6 53.41 30.41 -33.71
N GLY A 7 53.69 29.78 -32.62
CA GLY A 7 54.99 29.47 -32.06
C GLY A 7 54.86 29.69 -30.54
N ALA A 8 55.16 28.70 -29.79
CA ALA A 8 55.17 28.70 -28.33
C ALA A 8 56.04 29.83 -27.77
N TRP A 9 55.58 30.46 -26.69
CA TRP A 9 56.46 31.10 -25.75
C TRP A 9 55.98 30.93 -24.31
N PHE A 10 56.73 30.07 -23.62
CA PHE A 10 56.73 29.98 -22.14
C PHE A 10 57.20 31.31 -21.57
N LEU A 11 56.41 31.86 -20.67
CA LEU A 11 56.93 32.81 -19.70
C LEU A 11 56.37 32.51 -18.33
N LEU A 12 57.24 31.89 -17.55
CA LEU A 12 57.17 31.63 -16.13
C LEU A 12 56.99 32.97 -15.41
N CYS A 13 55.84 33.21 -14.80
CA CYS A 13 55.67 34.30 -13.86
C CYS A 13 55.30 33.68 -12.51
N GLU A 14 56.33 33.46 -11.70
CA GLU A 14 56.15 33.15 -10.29
C GLU A 14 55.50 34.36 -9.61
N LEU A 15 54.20 34.27 -9.35
CA LEU A 15 53.50 35.16 -8.43
C LEU A 15 53.38 34.41 -7.12
N LEU A 16 54.20 34.81 -6.18
CA LEU A 16 54.15 34.45 -4.77
C LEU A 16 52.82 34.95 -4.19
N PHE A 17 51.79 34.11 -4.19
CA PHE A 17 50.58 34.36 -3.38
C PHE A 17 50.93 33.98 -1.94
N LEU A 18 51.07 34.99 -1.10
CA LEU A 18 50.95 34.85 0.34
C LEU A 18 49.59 34.21 0.64
N PHE A 19 49.58 32.95 1.03
CA PHE A 19 48.49 32.31 1.68
C PHE A 19 48.30 32.98 3.05
N ALA A 20 47.36 33.94 3.13
CA ALA A 20 46.71 34.20 4.39
C ALA A 20 45.89 32.92 4.71
N PRO A 21 46.02 32.33 5.91
CA PRO A 21 45.11 31.30 6.33
C PRO A 21 43.72 31.88 6.34
N GLY A 22 42.93 31.60 5.27
CA GLY A 22 41.51 31.82 5.27
C GLY A 22 40.97 30.96 6.41
N VAL A 23 40.42 31.60 7.42
CA VAL A 23 39.55 31.00 8.39
C VAL A 23 38.38 30.52 7.55
N SER A 24 38.39 29.23 7.16
CA SER A 24 37.20 28.52 6.76
C SER A 24 36.28 28.61 8.01
N ALA A 25 35.31 29.48 7.95
CA ALA A 25 34.18 29.36 8.83
C ALA A 25 33.60 27.95 8.54
N MET A 26 33.98 26.99 9.37
CA MET A 26 33.26 25.73 9.45
C MET A 26 31.82 26.16 9.76
N ALA A 27 30.92 26.00 8.82
CA ALA A 27 29.51 26.02 9.12
C ALA A 27 29.37 24.99 10.25
N GLU A 28 29.00 25.45 11.42
CA GLU A 28 28.67 24.57 12.55
C GLU A 28 27.52 23.72 12.08
N GLU A 29 27.80 22.47 11.76
CA GLU A 29 26.81 21.51 11.29
C GLU A 29 25.92 21.27 12.50
N THR A 30 24.78 21.95 12.54
CA THR A 30 23.83 21.86 13.64
C THR A 30 23.36 20.42 13.69
N GLU A 31 23.71 19.68 14.75
CA GLU A 31 23.29 18.28 14.90
C GLU A 31 21.76 18.20 14.82
N PRO A 32 21.21 17.23 14.06
CA PRO A 32 19.76 17.08 13.94
C PRO A 32 19.15 16.76 15.31
N LEU A 33 18.01 17.36 15.62
CA LEU A 33 17.27 17.07 16.87
C LEU A 33 16.67 15.69 16.88
N PHE A 34 16.28 15.18 15.73
CA PHE A 34 15.67 13.87 15.57
C PHE A 34 16.32 13.10 14.39
N ALA A 35 16.50 11.80 14.60
CA ALA A 35 16.74 10.87 13.54
C ALA A 35 15.39 10.26 13.10
N PHE A 36 15.11 10.27 11.80
CA PHE A 36 13.89 9.72 11.22
C PHE A 36 14.21 8.40 10.51
N ALA A 37 13.61 7.30 10.96
CA ALA A 37 13.78 5.98 10.38
C ALA A 37 12.44 5.44 9.87
N ALA A 38 12.35 5.11 8.58
CA ALA A 38 11.21 4.42 8.02
C ALA A 38 11.19 2.97 8.50
N GLN A 39 10.03 2.45 8.88
CA GLN A 39 9.86 1.05 9.29
C GLN A 39 9.66 0.11 8.08
N ALA A 40 9.29 0.65 6.93
CA ALA A 40 9.18 -0.03 5.65
C ALA A 40 9.59 0.93 4.54
N GLU A 41 10.04 0.40 3.41
CA GLU A 41 10.38 1.19 2.22
C GLU A 41 9.26 1.17 1.18
N GLU A 42 8.30 0.27 1.35
CA GLU A 42 7.17 0.07 0.45
C GLU A 42 5.85 0.42 1.12
N VAL A 43 4.92 0.94 0.33
CA VAL A 43 3.58 1.30 0.76
C VAL A 43 2.54 0.88 -0.30
N ARG A 44 1.34 0.49 0.17
CA ARG A 44 0.20 0.07 -0.67
C ARG A 44 -0.96 1.05 -0.54
N PRO A 45 -1.88 1.13 -1.52
CA PRO A 45 -3.11 1.93 -1.39
C PRO A 45 -3.96 1.47 -0.20
N GLY A 46 -4.49 2.41 0.56
CA GLY A 46 -5.25 2.12 1.79
C GLY A 46 -4.43 1.48 2.91
N GLY A 47 -3.13 1.22 2.68
CA GLY A 47 -2.19 0.71 3.66
C GLY A 47 -1.71 1.76 4.64
N SER A 48 -0.91 1.32 5.61
CA SER A 48 -0.28 2.21 6.58
C SER A 48 1.23 1.99 6.58
N PHE A 49 1.98 3.06 6.78
CA PHE A 49 3.41 3.02 7.00
C PHE A 49 3.79 3.90 8.18
N ALA A 50 4.96 3.69 8.73
CA ALA A 50 5.38 4.37 9.94
C ALA A 50 6.82 4.88 9.85
N VAL A 51 7.06 6.01 10.49
CA VAL A 51 8.37 6.63 10.64
C VAL A 51 8.66 6.80 12.12
N THR A 52 9.74 6.19 12.60
CA THR A 52 10.21 6.35 13.96
C THR A 52 11.05 7.61 14.06
N CYS A 53 10.69 8.48 14.98
CA CYS A 53 11.40 9.71 15.33
C CYS A 53 12.18 9.46 16.61
N THR A 54 13.50 9.37 16.51
CA THR A 54 14.38 9.14 17.67
C THR A 54 15.06 10.43 18.05
N PRO A 55 14.90 10.94 19.30
CA PRO A 55 15.65 12.09 19.79
C PRO A 55 17.15 11.85 19.65
N ALA A 56 17.87 12.74 18.98
CA ALA A 56 19.32 12.63 18.83
C ALA A 56 20.08 13.18 20.05
N ARG A 57 19.35 13.87 20.95
CA ARG A 57 19.88 14.43 22.19
C ARG A 57 18.89 14.25 23.36
N GLY A 58 19.38 14.21 24.56
CA GLY A 58 18.60 13.85 25.76
C GLY A 58 18.03 15.04 26.55
N ASP A 59 18.04 16.25 25.99
CA ASP A 59 17.62 17.47 26.68
C ASP A 59 16.42 18.20 26.02
N ILE A 60 15.74 17.59 25.06
CA ILE A 60 14.61 18.20 24.34
C ILE A 60 13.41 18.33 25.27
N GLY A 61 13.10 19.57 25.67
CA GLY A 61 11.98 19.91 26.55
C GLY A 61 10.71 20.32 25.81
N ALA A 62 10.86 20.94 24.64
CA ALA A 62 9.74 21.33 23.77
C ALA A 62 10.17 21.32 22.31
N PHE A 63 9.22 21.08 21.40
CA PHE A 63 9.43 21.20 19.96
C PHE A 63 8.12 21.35 19.19
N VAL A 64 8.23 21.88 17.96
CA VAL A 64 7.18 21.88 16.95
C VAL A 64 7.71 21.10 15.76
N LEU A 65 7.02 20.01 15.41
CA LEU A 65 7.33 19.17 14.26
C LEU A 65 6.17 19.21 13.30
N PHE A 66 6.48 19.41 12.02
CA PHE A 66 5.55 19.25 10.93
C PHE A 66 5.94 18.04 10.07
N ALA A 67 4.93 17.33 9.54
CA ALA A 67 5.08 16.38 8.47
C ALA A 67 4.19 16.83 7.31
N ASP A 68 4.81 17.23 6.21
CA ASP A 68 4.15 17.69 4.99
C ASP A 68 4.09 16.56 3.97
N PHE A 69 2.94 16.35 3.35
CA PHE A 69 2.68 15.27 2.41
C PHE A 69 1.58 15.65 1.42
N ASP A 70 1.43 14.86 0.37
CA ASP A 70 0.33 14.99 -0.57
C ASP A 70 -0.98 14.50 0.05
N ALA A 71 -1.97 15.39 0.21
CA ALA A 71 -3.28 15.08 0.78
C ALA A 71 -4.15 14.19 -0.12
N GLU A 72 -3.86 14.09 -1.42
CA GLU A 72 -4.54 13.17 -2.33
C GLU A 72 -4.02 11.73 -2.15
N VAL A 73 -2.81 11.58 -1.60
CA VAL A 73 -2.15 10.29 -1.40
C VAL A 73 -2.25 9.81 0.04
N ILE A 74 -2.10 10.70 1.03
CA ILE A 74 -2.14 10.35 2.45
C ILE A 74 -3.43 10.90 3.09
N ALA A 75 -4.33 9.97 3.45
CA ALA A 75 -5.59 10.27 4.10
C ALA A 75 -5.43 10.77 5.53
N THR A 76 -4.59 10.10 6.32
CA THR A 76 -4.42 10.41 7.74
C THR A 76 -2.99 10.25 8.22
N ALA A 77 -2.62 11.11 9.17
CA ALA A 77 -1.39 11.01 9.94
C ALA A 77 -1.70 11.09 11.44
N LYS A 78 -0.99 10.33 12.26
CA LYS A 78 -1.12 10.36 13.72
C LYS A 78 0.25 10.14 14.38
N ALA A 79 0.39 10.62 15.62
CA ALA A 79 1.55 10.33 16.45
C ALA A 79 1.21 9.26 17.49
N GLU A 80 2.07 8.25 17.62
CA GLU A 80 2.06 7.26 18.70
C GLU A 80 3.23 7.56 19.64
N LEU A 81 2.89 8.07 20.79
CA LEU A 81 3.85 8.55 21.79
C LEU A 81 4.04 7.52 22.91
N PRO A 82 5.24 7.39 23.50
CA PRO A 82 5.47 6.52 24.63
C PRO A 82 4.65 6.94 25.85
N GLU A 83 4.35 5.99 26.74
CA GLU A 83 3.54 6.23 27.95
C GLU A 83 4.12 7.33 28.84
N SER A 84 5.46 7.41 28.92
CA SER A 84 6.18 8.45 29.69
C SER A 84 5.84 9.87 29.23
N VAL A 85 5.33 10.03 28.00
CA VAL A 85 5.05 11.31 27.34
C VAL A 85 3.57 11.64 27.30
N LYS A 86 2.68 10.62 27.39
CA LYS A 86 1.21 10.80 27.26
C LYS A 86 0.58 11.71 28.31
N SER A 87 1.21 11.85 29.47
CA SER A 87 0.73 12.77 30.53
C SER A 87 1.17 14.23 30.33
N ARG A 88 1.93 14.52 29.29
CA ARG A 88 2.50 15.84 29.00
C ARG A 88 1.62 16.61 28.01
N HIS A 89 1.94 17.89 27.80
CA HIS A 89 1.21 18.70 26.84
C HIS A 89 1.61 18.36 25.42
N VAL A 90 0.76 17.57 24.76
CA VAL A 90 0.92 17.19 23.36
C VAL A 90 -0.31 17.65 22.60
N TYR A 91 -0.10 18.38 21.51
CA TYR A 91 -1.15 18.81 20.60
C TYR A 91 -0.82 18.32 19.21
N THR A 92 -1.81 17.75 18.55
CA THR A 92 -1.69 17.32 17.16
C THR A 92 -2.81 17.91 16.33
N SER A 93 -2.53 18.26 15.11
CA SER A 93 -3.53 18.65 14.11
C SER A 93 -3.12 18.15 12.73
N GLN A 94 -4.11 17.93 11.88
CA GLN A 94 -3.88 17.62 10.46
C GLN A 94 -4.81 18.50 9.62
N GLN A 95 -4.25 19.18 8.64
CA GLN A 95 -5.00 19.96 7.67
C GLN A 95 -4.20 20.08 6.37
N ASP A 96 -4.88 19.93 5.23
CA ASP A 96 -4.37 20.23 3.88
C ASP A 96 -2.96 19.64 3.58
N GLY A 97 -2.75 18.36 3.88
CA GLY A 97 -1.47 17.70 3.63
C GLY A 97 -0.37 18.02 4.64
N ARG A 98 -0.71 18.64 5.76
CA ARG A 98 0.22 18.90 6.86
C ARG A 98 -0.28 18.28 8.16
N PHE A 99 0.55 17.48 8.78
CA PHE A 99 0.39 17.06 10.17
C PHE A 99 1.33 17.87 11.06
N ALA A 100 0.81 18.39 12.16
CA ALA A 100 1.57 19.14 13.15
C ALA A 100 1.55 18.41 14.50
N LEU A 101 2.72 18.35 15.14
CA LEU A 101 2.91 17.84 16.49
C LEU A 101 3.64 18.91 17.32
N VAL A 102 2.97 19.39 18.34
CA VAL A 102 3.55 20.28 19.34
C VAL A 102 3.71 19.52 20.65
N TYR A 103 4.91 19.48 21.17
CA TYR A 103 5.26 18.83 22.42
C TYR A 103 5.86 19.84 23.42
N THR A 104 5.42 19.77 24.66
CA THR A 104 6.02 20.50 25.75
C THR A 104 6.11 19.62 26.99
N ALA A 105 7.31 19.45 27.53
CA ALA A 105 7.52 18.77 28.79
C ALA A 105 6.99 19.61 29.93
N LYS A 106 6.10 19.08 30.74
CA LYS A 106 5.71 19.66 32.02
C LYS A 106 6.74 19.24 33.05
N ASP A 107 7.09 20.14 33.95
CA ASP A 107 7.98 19.86 35.08
C ASP A 107 9.46 19.55 34.75
N GLY A 108 9.97 20.12 33.65
CA GLY A 108 11.39 20.09 33.31
C GLY A 108 11.92 18.73 32.82
N GLY A 109 11.05 17.79 32.46
CA GLY A 109 11.46 16.51 31.87
C GLY A 109 11.88 16.69 30.42
N ALA A 110 12.81 15.87 29.92
CA ALA A 110 13.21 15.82 28.51
C ALA A 110 12.57 14.63 27.80
N LEU A 111 12.38 14.77 26.48
CA LEU A 111 12.04 13.66 25.61
C LEU A 111 13.30 12.84 25.33
N THR A 112 13.33 11.61 25.80
CA THR A 112 14.48 10.69 25.64
C THR A 112 14.09 9.42 24.88
N GLU A 113 12.80 9.11 24.82
CA GLU A 113 12.29 7.92 24.13
C GLU A 113 11.82 8.26 22.73
N PRO A 114 12.00 7.32 21.76
CA PRO A 114 11.48 7.50 20.41
C PRO A 114 9.95 7.47 20.39
N PHE A 115 9.37 8.16 19.41
CA PHE A 115 7.95 8.09 19.08
C PHE A 115 7.76 7.76 17.60
N THR A 116 6.55 7.38 17.23
CA THR A 116 6.26 6.94 15.85
C THR A 116 5.19 7.85 15.24
N LEU A 117 5.42 8.29 14.01
CA LEU A 117 4.41 8.89 13.16
C LEU A 117 3.87 7.82 12.22
N VAL A 118 2.56 7.61 12.25
CA VAL A 118 1.87 6.62 11.42
C VAL A 118 1.01 7.34 10.40
N PHE A 119 1.23 7.00 9.14
CA PHE A 119 0.52 7.54 7.99
C PHE A 119 -0.33 6.45 7.35
N ARG A 120 -1.47 6.82 6.82
CA ARG A 120 -2.34 5.94 6.05
C ARG A 120 -2.62 6.55 4.69
N THR A 121 -2.40 5.78 3.65
CA THR A 121 -2.69 6.19 2.27
C THR A 121 -4.18 6.10 1.95
N GLU A 122 -4.62 6.89 0.98
CA GLU A 122 -5.96 6.82 0.42
C GLU A 122 -6.17 5.50 -0.35
N ARG A 123 -7.41 4.99 -0.30
CA ARG A 123 -7.80 3.85 -1.13
C ARG A 123 -8.01 4.30 -2.56
N GLY A 124 -7.38 3.60 -3.50
CA GLY A 124 -7.53 3.92 -4.93
C GLY A 124 -6.69 5.10 -5.41
N ALA A 125 -5.84 5.69 -4.57
CA ALA A 125 -4.86 6.65 -5.03
C ALA A 125 -3.82 5.97 -5.94
N GLU A 126 -3.55 6.54 -7.10
CA GLU A 126 -2.49 6.08 -8.01
C GLU A 126 -1.29 7.00 -7.83
N PHE A 127 -0.15 6.44 -7.45
CA PHE A 127 1.11 7.16 -7.26
C PHE A 127 2.29 6.22 -7.43
N ASP A 128 3.43 6.74 -7.87
CA ASP A 128 4.66 5.93 -8.02
C ASP A 128 5.47 5.90 -6.72
N ALA A 129 5.41 6.98 -5.94
CA ALA A 129 6.09 7.10 -4.66
C ALA A 129 5.36 8.07 -3.75
N VAL A 130 5.51 7.87 -2.44
CA VAL A 130 5.02 8.77 -1.39
C VAL A 130 6.20 9.43 -0.71
N THR A 131 6.23 10.76 -0.70
CA THR A 131 7.25 11.52 0.02
C THR A 131 6.60 12.26 1.19
N VAL A 132 7.22 12.15 2.37
CA VAL A 132 6.88 12.93 3.55
C VAL A 132 8.09 13.77 3.93
N SER A 133 7.88 15.09 4.00
CA SER A 133 8.91 16.06 4.44
C SER A 133 8.67 16.41 5.90
N PHE A 134 9.65 16.10 6.75
CA PHE A 134 9.61 16.41 8.17
C PHE A 134 10.38 17.69 8.42
N SER A 135 9.79 18.63 9.15
CA SER A 135 10.49 19.84 9.57
C SER A 135 10.30 20.12 11.07
N VAL A 136 11.37 20.53 11.73
CA VAL A 136 11.34 21.01 13.11
C VAL A 136 11.65 22.49 13.08
N THR A 137 10.69 23.31 13.52
CA THR A 137 10.76 24.78 13.39
C THR A 137 11.18 25.48 14.69
N ASP A 138 10.78 24.90 15.82
CA ASP A 138 11.05 25.45 17.15
C ASP A 138 11.40 24.27 18.07
N ALA A 139 12.46 24.43 18.85
CA ALA A 139 12.80 23.49 19.90
C ALA A 139 13.55 24.17 21.05
N ALA A 140 13.26 23.72 22.26
CA ALA A 140 13.90 24.21 23.47
C ALA A 140 14.24 23.05 24.42
N ASN A 141 15.26 23.23 25.23
CA ASN A 141 15.54 22.30 26.31
C ASN A 141 14.56 22.46 27.49
N ALA A 142 14.69 21.60 28.50
CA ALA A 142 13.80 21.59 29.67
C ALA A 142 13.82 22.90 30.50
N VAL A 143 14.83 23.76 30.36
CA VAL A 143 14.92 25.06 31.02
C VAL A 143 14.58 26.23 30.09
N GLY A 144 14.12 25.94 28.88
CA GLY A 144 13.63 26.94 27.92
C GLY A 144 14.70 27.59 27.05
N HIS A 145 15.93 27.06 27.01
CA HIS A 145 16.92 27.52 26.04
C HIS A 145 16.63 26.93 24.68
N GLU A 146 16.68 27.76 23.65
CA GLU A 146 16.54 27.35 22.26
C GLU A 146 17.62 26.33 21.84
N LEU A 147 17.22 25.29 21.11
CA LEU A 147 18.10 24.21 20.68
C LEU A 147 18.44 24.27 19.18
N ILE A 148 17.65 25.04 18.41
CA ILE A 148 17.85 25.25 16.97
C ILE A 148 17.63 26.74 16.68
N ASP A 149 18.45 27.26 15.79
CA ASP A 149 18.36 28.63 15.25
C ASP A 149 17.82 28.63 13.80
N THR A 150 17.70 27.44 13.16
CA THR A 150 17.24 27.27 11.79
C THR A 150 16.31 26.07 11.72
N VAL A 151 15.39 26.08 10.73
CA VAL A 151 14.49 24.95 10.45
C VAL A 151 15.29 23.75 9.99
N GLN A 152 15.12 22.62 10.68
CA GLN A 152 15.71 21.34 10.30
C GLN A 152 14.70 20.55 9.45
N THR A 153 15.08 20.17 8.24
CA THR A 153 14.21 19.43 7.30
C THR A 153 14.82 18.09 6.90
N THR A 154 14.01 17.06 6.86
CA THR A 154 14.38 15.70 6.41
C THR A 154 13.24 15.11 5.60
N GLU A 155 13.54 14.46 4.49
CA GLU A 155 12.56 13.79 3.66
C GLU A 155 12.68 12.27 3.73
N LYS A 156 11.55 11.59 3.65
CA LYS A 156 11.44 10.13 3.49
C LYS A 156 10.54 9.82 2.33
N THR A 157 11.05 9.02 1.41
CA THR A 157 10.31 8.56 0.23
C THR A 157 10.05 7.06 0.34
N PHE A 158 8.83 6.64 0.04
CA PHE A 158 8.37 5.26 0.06
C PHE A 158 7.96 4.87 -1.36
N THR A 159 8.41 3.72 -1.82
CA THR A 159 8.03 3.18 -3.12
C THR A 159 6.61 2.64 -3.05
N TYR A 160 5.80 3.01 -4.03
CA TYR A 160 4.47 2.44 -4.16
C TYR A 160 4.55 1.03 -4.74
N VAL A 161 3.91 0.08 -4.07
CA VAL A 161 3.72 -1.27 -4.58
C VAL A 161 2.26 -1.43 -4.91
N LYS A 162 1.97 -1.49 -6.21
CA LYS A 162 0.63 -1.85 -6.67
C LYS A 162 0.32 -3.25 -6.15
N GLU A 163 -0.76 -3.39 -5.41
CA GLU A 163 -1.25 -4.71 -5.03
C GLU A 163 -1.49 -5.50 -6.33
N PRO A 164 -1.02 -6.75 -6.44
CA PRO A 164 -1.39 -7.56 -7.59
C PRO A 164 -2.92 -7.54 -7.66
N GLU A 165 -3.45 -7.17 -8.81
CA GLU A 165 -4.90 -7.22 -9.02
C GLU A 165 -5.33 -8.66 -8.77
N ILE A 166 -5.95 -8.90 -7.61
CA ILE A 166 -6.56 -10.18 -7.28
C ILE A 166 -7.82 -10.23 -8.13
N SER A 167 -7.65 -10.67 -9.37
CA SER A 167 -8.78 -10.85 -10.27
C SER A 167 -9.69 -11.93 -9.67
N ALA A 168 -10.97 -11.63 -9.55
CA ALA A 168 -11.95 -12.58 -9.11
C ALA A 168 -11.97 -13.76 -10.09
N ALA A 169 -11.44 -14.92 -9.70
CA ALA A 169 -11.33 -16.09 -10.57
C ALA A 169 -11.66 -17.38 -9.81
N LEU A 170 -12.15 -18.39 -10.56
CA LEU A 170 -12.14 -19.78 -10.10
C LEU A 170 -10.84 -20.46 -10.56
N LEU A 171 -10.23 -21.22 -9.67
CA LEU A 171 -9.11 -22.11 -9.99
C LEU A 171 -9.60 -23.47 -10.51
N SER A 172 -10.78 -23.91 -10.06
CA SER A 172 -11.42 -25.13 -10.57
C SER A 172 -12.93 -25.04 -10.41
N LEU A 173 -13.64 -25.79 -11.29
CA LEU A 173 -15.09 -25.97 -11.25
C LEU A 173 -15.39 -27.39 -11.68
N ILE A 174 -15.69 -28.28 -10.72
CA ILE A 174 -15.87 -29.69 -10.93
C ILE A 174 -17.33 -30.07 -10.66
N PRO A 175 -18.08 -30.57 -11.64
CA PRO A 175 -19.42 -31.08 -11.43
C PRO A 175 -19.37 -32.44 -10.72
N PRO A 176 -20.34 -32.80 -9.86
CA PRO A 176 -20.39 -34.08 -9.16
C PRO A 176 -20.71 -35.25 -10.11
N THR A 177 -21.23 -34.94 -11.29
CA THR A 177 -21.54 -35.93 -12.35
C THR A 177 -21.56 -35.24 -13.71
N GLY A 178 -21.19 -35.97 -14.76
CA GLY A 178 -21.02 -35.44 -16.11
C GLY A 178 -19.68 -34.74 -16.29
N THR A 179 -19.53 -34.08 -17.42
CA THR A 179 -18.31 -33.34 -17.78
C THR A 179 -18.69 -31.99 -18.34
N LEU A 180 -17.97 -30.93 -17.90
CA LEU A 180 -18.15 -29.62 -18.49
C LEU A 180 -17.72 -29.57 -19.95
N SER A 181 -18.48 -28.89 -20.75
CA SER A 181 -18.14 -28.60 -22.14
C SER A 181 -18.18 -27.08 -22.40
N PRO A 182 -17.06 -26.51 -22.83
CA PRO A 182 -15.72 -27.09 -22.89
C PRO A 182 -15.15 -27.42 -21.51
N SER A 183 -13.95 -28.02 -21.47
CA SER A 183 -13.20 -28.23 -20.21
C SER A 183 -13.01 -26.90 -19.46
N PHE A 184 -12.96 -26.99 -18.14
CA PHE A 184 -12.77 -25.79 -17.32
C PHE A 184 -11.47 -25.06 -17.66
N ASP A 185 -11.58 -23.74 -17.76
CA ASP A 185 -10.50 -22.80 -17.98
C ASP A 185 -10.84 -21.51 -17.16
N PRO A 186 -9.97 -21.01 -16.28
CA PRO A 186 -10.23 -19.81 -15.47
C PRO A 186 -10.62 -18.56 -16.25
N GLU A 187 -10.17 -18.43 -17.50
CA GLU A 187 -10.47 -17.28 -18.37
C GLU A 187 -11.78 -17.44 -19.16
N ARG A 188 -12.46 -18.57 -19.02
CA ARG A 188 -13.72 -18.87 -19.69
C ARG A 188 -14.88 -18.81 -18.71
N PHE A 189 -15.91 -18.07 -19.06
CA PHE A 189 -17.04 -17.80 -18.17
C PHE A 189 -18.32 -18.56 -18.52
N GLN A 190 -18.35 -19.35 -19.61
CA GLN A 190 -19.54 -20.06 -20.07
C GLN A 190 -19.25 -21.53 -20.39
N TYR A 191 -20.07 -22.39 -19.80
CA TYR A 191 -19.98 -23.85 -19.92
C TYR A 191 -21.35 -24.46 -20.10
N SER A 192 -21.39 -25.72 -20.62
CA SER A 192 -22.57 -26.54 -20.59
C SER A 192 -22.28 -27.87 -19.89
N LEU A 193 -23.33 -28.49 -19.35
CA LEU A 193 -23.29 -29.78 -18.68
C LEU A 193 -24.58 -30.54 -18.96
N SER A 194 -24.48 -31.80 -19.37
CA SER A 194 -25.64 -32.72 -19.45
C SER A 194 -25.60 -33.69 -18.28
N VAL A 195 -26.74 -33.88 -17.64
CA VAL A 195 -26.87 -34.81 -16.51
C VAL A 195 -28.07 -35.75 -16.69
N PRO A 196 -27.99 -37.00 -16.17
CA PRO A 196 -29.08 -37.99 -16.26
C PRO A 196 -30.38 -37.48 -15.64
N PHE A 197 -31.52 -38.00 -16.14
CA PHE A 197 -32.87 -37.70 -15.61
C PHE A 197 -32.99 -37.92 -14.10
N SER A 198 -32.27 -38.90 -13.53
CA SER A 198 -32.30 -39.21 -12.09
C SER A 198 -31.73 -38.12 -11.20
N VAL A 199 -30.92 -37.18 -11.74
CA VAL A 199 -30.30 -36.08 -10.99
C VAL A 199 -31.29 -34.94 -10.84
N THR A 200 -31.54 -34.53 -9.63
CA THR A 200 -32.50 -33.44 -9.30
C THR A 200 -31.83 -32.19 -8.72
N SER A 201 -30.59 -32.35 -8.26
CA SER A 201 -29.79 -31.26 -7.72
C SER A 201 -28.31 -31.49 -7.95
N LEU A 202 -27.53 -30.44 -8.00
CA LEU A 202 -26.08 -30.47 -8.14
C LEU A 202 -25.41 -29.58 -7.09
N VAL A 203 -24.29 -30.06 -6.57
CA VAL A 203 -23.37 -29.28 -5.77
C VAL A 203 -22.00 -29.40 -6.44
N PHE A 204 -21.57 -28.33 -7.07
CA PHE A 204 -20.25 -28.28 -7.71
C PHE A 204 -19.16 -28.07 -6.66
N ASP A 205 -18.01 -28.67 -6.89
CA ASP A 205 -16.78 -28.28 -6.21
C ASP A 205 -16.16 -27.11 -6.99
N ALA A 206 -16.32 -25.91 -6.45
CA ALA A 206 -15.87 -24.66 -7.03
C ALA A 206 -14.81 -24.05 -6.11
N GLN A 207 -13.57 -24.04 -6.55
CA GLN A 207 -12.44 -23.49 -5.79
C GLN A 207 -12.10 -22.09 -6.30
N PRO A 208 -12.33 -21.03 -5.52
CA PRO A 208 -11.92 -19.69 -5.88
C PRO A 208 -10.40 -19.52 -5.75
N ALA A 209 -9.86 -18.48 -6.38
CA ALA A 209 -8.51 -18.01 -6.13
C ALA A 209 -8.34 -17.55 -4.66
N GLU A 210 -7.09 -17.41 -4.23
CA GLU A 210 -6.77 -16.91 -2.88
C GLU A 210 -7.44 -15.55 -2.66
N ASP A 211 -7.94 -15.29 -1.46
CA ASP A 211 -8.66 -14.08 -1.07
C ASP A 211 -9.93 -13.78 -1.88
N CYS A 212 -10.50 -14.82 -2.51
CA CYS A 212 -11.79 -14.74 -3.19
C CYS A 212 -12.85 -15.61 -2.50
N ALA A 213 -14.09 -15.14 -2.57
CA ALA A 213 -15.27 -15.90 -2.14
C ALA A 213 -16.13 -16.28 -3.34
N VAL A 214 -16.73 -17.49 -3.34
CA VAL A 214 -17.64 -17.94 -4.38
C VAL A 214 -19.05 -18.13 -3.82
N ARG A 215 -20.06 -17.69 -4.59
CA ARG A 215 -21.49 -17.94 -4.34
C ARG A 215 -22.13 -18.54 -5.56
N VAL A 216 -23.04 -19.50 -5.35
CA VAL A 216 -23.85 -20.11 -6.42
C VAL A 216 -25.33 -19.73 -6.23
N ASN A 217 -26.00 -19.38 -7.33
CA ASN A 217 -27.39 -18.93 -7.32
C ASN A 217 -28.42 -20.05 -7.03
N ARG A 218 -28.10 -21.30 -7.34
CA ARG A 218 -29.02 -22.43 -7.16
C ARG A 218 -28.30 -23.77 -6.95
N LYS A 219 -29.07 -24.77 -6.52
CA LYS A 219 -28.62 -26.17 -6.40
C LYS A 219 -29.58 -27.15 -7.12
N ASN A 220 -30.81 -26.74 -7.40
CA ASN A 220 -31.84 -27.60 -7.96
C ASN A 220 -31.95 -27.45 -9.46
N LEU A 221 -32.20 -28.60 -10.13
CA LEU A 221 -32.46 -28.70 -11.55
C LEU A 221 -33.96 -28.54 -11.84
N GLY A 222 -34.28 -28.16 -13.07
CA GLY A 222 -35.64 -28.14 -13.58
C GLY A 222 -36.21 -29.51 -13.93
N ALA A 223 -37.35 -29.55 -14.65
CA ALA A 223 -37.93 -30.76 -15.17
C ALA A 223 -37.00 -31.51 -16.12
N GLY A 224 -37.25 -32.79 -16.36
CA GLY A 224 -36.51 -33.53 -17.38
C GLY A 224 -36.67 -32.88 -18.76
N GLY A 225 -35.58 -32.74 -19.50
CA GLY A 225 -35.53 -32.04 -20.78
C GLY A 225 -35.34 -30.54 -20.69
N SER A 226 -35.31 -29.96 -19.47
CA SER A 226 -35.07 -28.52 -19.30
C SER A 226 -33.59 -28.21 -19.08
N THR A 227 -33.20 -27.00 -19.46
CA THR A 227 -31.89 -26.39 -19.14
C THR A 227 -32.06 -25.29 -18.12
N VAL A 228 -31.17 -25.23 -17.14
CA VAL A 228 -31.11 -24.17 -16.14
C VAL A 228 -29.68 -23.69 -15.96
N ASP A 229 -29.51 -22.41 -15.70
CA ASP A 229 -28.19 -21.80 -15.50
C ASP A 229 -27.80 -21.80 -14.03
N PHE A 230 -26.62 -22.35 -13.77
CA PHE A 230 -25.92 -22.20 -12.49
C PHE A 230 -24.91 -21.07 -12.64
N GLU A 231 -25.09 -20.03 -11.85
CA GLU A 231 -24.19 -18.88 -11.85
C GLU A 231 -23.32 -18.90 -10.60
N PHE A 232 -22.04 -18.89 -10.80
CA PHE A 232 -21.02 -18.83 -9.75
C PHE A 232 -20.45 -17.42 -9.75
N THR A 233 -20.85 -16.61 -8.79
CA THR A 233 -20.29 -15.28 -8.58
C THR A 233 -19.08 -15.40 -7.68
N VAL A 234 -17.92 -15.05 -8.20
CA VAL A 234 -16.67 -14.95 -7.47
C VAL A 234 -16.46 -13.48 -7.12
N THR A 235 -16.11 -13.19 -5.88
CA THR A 235 -15.81 -11.83 -5.42
C THR A 235 -14.44 -11.84 -4.75
N SER A 236 -13.53 -11.00 -5.20
CA SER A 236 -12.23 -10.78 -4.57
C SER A 236 -12.35 -9.91 -3.32
N GLU A 237 -11.32 -9.89 -2.49
CA GLU A 237 -11.25 -8.99 -1.33
C GLU A 237 -11.26 -7.51 -1.75
N SER A 238 -10.74 -7.17 -2.94
CA SER A 238 -10.82 -5.83 -3.52
C SER A 238 -12.24 -5.42 -3.96
N GLY A 239 -13.19 -6.40 -4.00
CA GLY A 239 -14.57 -6.17 -4.43
C GLY A 239 -14.80 -6.37 -5.94
N GLU A 240 -13.80 -6.82 -6.70
CA GLU A 240 -13.97 -7.24 -8.08
C GLU A 240 -14.85 -8.50 -8.16
N THR A 241 -15.61 -8.63 -9.22
CA THR A 241 -16.51 -9.78 -9.41
C THR A 241 -16.37 -10.40 -10.79
N ALA A 242 -16.38 -11.74 -10.83
CA ALA A 242 -16.51 -12.53 -12.04
C ALA A 242 -17.69 -13.51 -11.93
N VAL A 243 -18.39 -13.75 -13.02
CA VAL A 243 -19.53 -14.67 -13.04
C VAL A 243 -19.28 -15.79 -14.06
N TYR A 244 -19.21 -17.03 -13.55
CA TYR A 244 -19.12 -18.22 -14.37
C TYR A 244 -20.52 -18.86 -14.48
N THR A 245 -20.96 -19.14 -15.68
CA THR A 245 -22.27 -19.73 -15.96
C THR A 245 -22.13 -21.13 -16.52
N VAL A 246 -22.85 -22.09 -15.92
CA VAL A 246 -22.99 -23.45 -16.42
C VAL A 246 -24.43 -23.72 -16.81
N ALA A 247 -24.70 -23.83 -18.10
CA ALA A 247 -26.00 -24.23 -18.62
C ALA A 247 -26.17 -25.77 -18.43
N VAL A 248 -26.94 -26.16 -17.41
CA VAL A 248 -27.14 -27.57 -17.07
C VAL A 248 -28.42 -28.07 -17.68
N THR A 249 -28.28 -29.03 -18.61
CA THR A 249 -29.42 -29.74 -19.25
C THR A 249 -29.67 -31.07 -18.55
N ARG A 250 -30.85 -31.23 -18.00
CA ARG A 250 -31.32 -32.50 -17.43
C ARG A 250 -31.95 -33.36 -18.54
N GLU A 251 -31.46 -34.57 -18.75
CA GLU A 251 -32.01 -35.46 -19.75
C GLU A 251 -33.51 -35.74 -19.55
N THR A 252 -34.20 -36.11 -20.62
CA THR A 252 -35.60 -36.55 -20.57
C THR A 252 -35.71 -37.90 -19.89
N LYS A 253 -36.90 -38.19 -19.30
CA LYS A 253 -37.17 -39.49 -18.70
C LYS A 253 -37.00 -40.59 -19.76
N PRO A 254 -36.20 -41.64 -19.50
CA PRO A 254 -36.10 -42.78 -20.43
C PRO A 254 -37.48 -43.36 -20.71
N VAL A 255 -37.79 -43.53 -21.98
CA VAL A 255 -39.00 -44.26 -22.37
C VAL A 255 -38.72 -45.76 -22.20
N THR A 256 -39.32 -46.36 -21.20
CA THR A 256 -39.29 -47.82 -21.07
C THR A 256 -40.10 -48.41 -22.19
N ALA A 257 -39.50 -49.07 -23.18
CA ALA A 257 -40.20 -49.83 -24.18
C ALA A 257 -41.00 -50.96 -23.48
N VAL A 258 -42.30 -50.86 -23.50
CA VAL A 258 -43.15 -51.98 -23.07
C VAL A 258 -42.98 -53.08 -24.08
N ALA A 259 -42.31 -54.19 -23.69
CA ALA A 259 -42.21 -55.37 -24.50
C ALA A 259 -43.62 -55.84 -24.74
N GLY A 260 -44.13 -55.67 -25.98
CA GLY A 260 -45.41 -56.21 -26.42
C GLY A 260 -45.43 -57.71 -26.21
N LYS A 261 -46.36 -58.18 -25.39
CA LYS A 261 -46.63 -59.61 -25.21
C LYS A 261 -47.33 -60.04 -26.43
N THR A 262 -46.58 -60.69 -27.37
CA THR A 262 -47.17 -61.45 -28.46
C THR A 262 -47.81 -62.66 -27.84
N GLY A 263 -49.17 -62.72 -27.84
CA GLY A 263 -50.00 -63.89 -27.56
C GLY A 263 -50.13 -64.74 -28.75
#